data_eccfd79c45bfe47bfea29b29528a77b9
#
_entry.id   eccfd79c45bfe47bfea29b29528a77b9
#
_cell.length_a   1.000
_cell.length_b   1.000
_cell.length_c   1.000
_cell.angle_alpha   90.00
_cell.angle_beta   90.00
_cell.angle_gamma   90.00
#
_symmetry.space_group_name_H-M   'P 1'
#
loop_
_entity.id
_entity.type
_entity.pdbx_description
1 polymer ?
#
loop_
_entity_poly.entity_id
_entity_poly.type
_entity_poly.pdbx_seq_one_letter_code
_entity_poly.pdbx_strand_id
1 'polypeptide(L)'
;MNFLYRMHEGFGRGNSIEGFDGIRCLRNFLSCIDNKDKLIIFIDNSSDEFCQTVKDIHPNIIRINLGNCKSFLFAVDYAINHFNSQERVYFIENDYLHKPNVEKYLEDGFNTGAHFVSLYDHPALYNDVEHPYLLSKIVLGKKSYWRVTPYTCMTFATTVRRLIMHRDLIIEACNQPETPLDVALFNNIQQT
;
A
#
# COMPACT_ATOMS: atom_id res chain seq x y z
N MET A 1 0.69 1.31 -14.31
CA MET A 1 0.47 1.08 -12.87
C MET A 1 -0.88 1.65 -12.50
N ASN A 2 -1.74 0.90 -11.82
CA ASN A 2 -2.97 1.42 -11.22
C ASN A 2 -2.70 1.67 -9.74
N PHE A 3 -3.28 2.74 -9.17
CA PHE A 3 -3.06 3.14 -7.80
C PHE A 3 -4.37 3.00 -7.02
N LEU A 4 -4.35 2.26 -5.93
CA LEU A 4 -5.49 2.03 -5.04
C LEU A 4 -5.15 2.61 -3.67
N TYR A 5 -5.62 3.82 -3.41
CA TYR A 5 -5.32 4.61 -2.24
C TYR A 5 -6.43 4.47 -1.22
N ARG A 6 -6.13 3.93 -0.05
CA ARG A 6 -7.08 3.78 1.06
C ARG A 6 -6.87 4.91 2.06
N MET A 7 -7.95 5.56 2.44
CA MET A 7 -7.89 6.61 3.43
C MET A 7 -9.15 6.68 4.29
N HIS A 8 -9.01 7.27 5.45
CA HIS A 8 -10.09 7.63 6.35
C HIS A 8 -9.79 8.99 7.01
N GLU A 9 -10.81 9.63 7.57
CA GLU A 9 -10.70 10.96 8.17
C GLU A 9 -9.82 10.96 9.42
N GLY A 10 -9.92 9.90 10.24
CA GLY A 10 -9.05 9.72 11.40
C GLY A 10 -7.62 9.40 10.96
N PHE A 11 -6.66 10.18 11.45
CA PHE A 11 -5.25 9.92 11.19
C PHE A 11 -4.69 8.97 12.24
N GLY A 12 -4.15 7.84 11.80
CA GLY A 12 -3.32 6.87 12.49
C GLY A 12 -3.36 6.78 14.02
N ARG A 13 -2.81 5.71 14.56
CA ARG A 13 -2.82 5.43 16.00
C ARG A 13 -2.06 6.50 16.81
N GLY A 14 -2.80 7.50 17.32
CA GLY A 14 -2.46 8.19 18.58
C GLY A 14 -1.35 9.22 18.61
N ASN A 15 -0.55 9.40 17.58
CA ASN A 15 0.51 10.42 17.55
C ASN A 15 0.37 11.31 16.32
N SER A 16 -0.44 12.35 16.44
CA SER A 16 -0.48 13.40 15.42
C SER A 16 0.85 14.17 15.44
N ILE A 17 1.70 13.92 14.46
CA ILE A 17 2.79 14.85 14.17
C ILE A 17 2.12 16.11 13.63
N GLU A 18 2.37 17.25 14.27
CA GLU A 18 1.77 18.52 13.90
C GLU A 18 1.94 18.83 12.40
N GLY A 19 0.83 19.12 11.72
CA GLY A 19 0.80 19.38 10.29
C GLY A 19 0.98 18.16 9.38
N PHE A 20 0.87 16.93 9.92
CA PHE A 20 0.87 15.70 9.16
C PHE A 20 -0.51 15.05 9.22
N ASP A 21 -1.20 14.97 8.09
CA ASP A 21 -2.54 14.42 7.95
C ASP A 21 -2.72 13.67 6.63
N GLY A 22 -3.83 12.94 6.49
CA GLY A 22 -4.12 12.14 5.30
C GLY A 22 -4.28 12.97 4.02
N ILE A 23 -4.75 14.20 4.11
CA ILE A 23 -4.88 15.12 2.98
C ILE A 23 -3.49 15.56 2.47
N ARG A 24 -2.59 15.85 3.39
CA ARG A 24 -1.17 16.15 3.05
C ARG A 24 -0.51 14.95 2.38
N CYS A 25 -0.72 13.74 2.90
CA CYS A 25 -0.21 12.52 2.29
C CYS A 25 -0.75 12.30 0.88
N LEU A 26 -2.06 12.50 0.66
CA LEU A 26 -2.67 12.42 -0.66
C LEU A 26 -2.07 13.44 -1.64
N ARG A 27 -1.95 14.71 -1.24
CA ARG A 27 -1.34 15.76 -2.09
C ARG A 27 0.11 15.45 -2.42
N ASN A 28 0.87 14.96 -1.44
CA ASN A 28 2.24 14.51 -1.67
C ASN A 28 2.25 13.36 -2.69
N PHE A 29 1.44 12.32 -2.50
CA PHE A 29 1.39 11.19 -3.42
C PHE A 29 1.07 11.64 -4.85
N LEU A 30 0.06 12.49 -5.04
CA LEU A 30 -0.30 13.07 -6.34
C LEU A 30 0.84 13.88 -6.99
N SER A 31 1.76 14.44 -6.21
CA SER A 31 2.93 15.13 -6.72
C SER A 31 4.08 14.18 -7.11
N CYS A 32 4.02 12.93 -6.67
CA CYS A 32 5.06 11.92 -6.85
C CYS A 32 4.79 10.92 -7.98
N ILE A 33 3.58 10.94 -8.56
CA ILE A 33 3.15 10.05 -9.65
C ILE A 33 2.95 10.82 -10.96
N ASP A 34 3.21 10.13 -12.08
CA ASP A 34 3.06 10.72 -13.42
C ASP A 34 1.60 10.59 -13.92
N ASN A 35 0.94 9.45 -13.71
CA ASN A 35 -0.39 9.16 -14.26
C ASN A 35 -1.48 9.17 -13.17
N LYS A 36 -2.01 10.37 -12.90
CA LYS A 36 -3.04 10.59 -11.89
C LYS A 36 -4.40 9.97 -12.24
N ASP A 37 -4.71 9.80 -13.52
CA ASP A 37 -5.97 9.20 -13.98
C ASP A 37 -6.09 7.73 -13.58
N LYS A 38 -4.97 7.09 -13.25
CA LYS A 38 -4.90 5.71 -12.75
C LYS A 38 -5.12 5.58 -11.24
N LEU A 39 -5.38 6.70 -10.54
CA LEU A 39 -5.63 6.71 -9.11
C LEU A 39 -7.12 6.55 -8.81
N ILE A 40 -7.43 5.64 -7.90
CA ILE A 40 -8.75 5.45 -7.30
C ILE A 40 -8.57 5.55 -5.79
N ILE A 41 -9.40 6.36 -5.15
CA ILE A 41 -9.36 6.60 -3.71
C ILE A 41 -10.56 5.94 -3.04
N PHE A 42 -10.30 4.99 -2.15
CA PHE A 42 -11.30 4.41 -1.27
C PHE A 42 -11.33 5.18 0.04
N ILE A 43 -12.46 5.85 0.33
CA ILE A 43 -12.63 6.62 1.55
C ILE A 43 -13.52 5.81 2.50
N ASP A 44 -12.94 5.36 3.61
CA ASP A 44 -13.59 4.48 4.57
C ASP A 44 -14.05 5.27 5.82
N ASN A 45 -15.28 5.02 6.28
CA ASN A 45 -15.81 5.53 7.55
C ASN A 45 -15.56 7.05 7.79
N SER A 46 -15.82 7.88 6.79
CA SER A 46 -15.50 9.31 6.83
C SER A 46 -16.74 10.17 6.63
N SER A 47 -16.68 11.41 7.14
CA SER A 47 -17.76 12.42 7.01
C SER A 47 -17.97 12.84 5.56
N ASP A 48 -19.13 13.44 5.29
CA ASP A 48 -19.43 14.02 3.97
C ASP A 48 -18.49 15.17 3.63
N GLU A 49 -18.13 15.98 4.61
CA GLU A 49 -17.20 17.11 4.46
C GLU A 49 -15.79 16.62 4.05
N PHE A 50 -15.29 15.59 4.72
CA PHE A 50 -14.01 14.98 4.36
C PHE A 50 -14.05 14.40 2.96
N CYS A 51 -15.10 13.66 2.61
CA CYS A 51 -15.28 13.10 1.28
C CYS A 51 -15.32 14.17 0.19
N GLN A 52 -15.99 15.31 0.45
CA GLN A 52 -16.03 16.43 -0.49
C GLN A 52 -14.64 17.07 -0.63
N THR A 53 -13.91 17.26 0.47
CA THR A 53 -12.53 17.77 0.46
C THR A 53 -11.61 16.89 -0.40
N VAL A 54 -11.71 15.57 -0.27
CA VAL A 54 -10.92 14.62 -1.09
C VAL A 54 -11.34 14.70 -2.55
N LYS A 55 -12.65 14.76 -2.84
CA LYS A 55 -13.19 14.86 -4.19
C LYS A 55 -12.75 16.12 -4.93
N ASP A 56 -12.60 17.23 -4.21
CA ASP A 56 -12.09 18.50 -4.78
C ASP A 56 -10.60 18.40 -5.16
N ILE A 57 -9.86 17.49 -4.52
CA ILE A 57 -8.45 17.22 -4.84
C ILE A 57 -8.33 16.21 -5.99
N HIS A 58 -9.15 15.15 -5.96
CA HIS A 58 -9.14 14.09 -6.97
C HIS A 58 -10.55 13.49 -7.15
N PRO A 59 -11.10 13.45 -8.39
CA PRO A 59 -12.50 13.09 -8.60
C PRO A 59 -12.83 11.60 -8.46
N ASN A 60 -11.86 10.71 -8.68
CA ASN A 60 -12.09 9.26 -8.67
C ASN A 60 -12.10 8.71 -7.25
N ILE A 61 -13.22 8.91 -6.54
CA ILE A 61 -13.41 8.43 -5.18
C ILE A 61 -14.50 7.37 -5.11
N ILE A 62 -14.34 6.40 -4.21
CA ILE A 62 -15.35 5.40 -3.84
C ILE A 62 -15.49 5.43 -2.32
N ARG A 63 -16.69 5.74 -1.84
CA ARG A 63 -16.99 5.72 -0.40
C ARG A 63 -17.34 4.32 0.04
N ILE A 64 -16.78 3.90 1.16
CA ILE A 64 -17.02 2.61 1.80
C ILE A 64 -17.20 2.79 3.31
N ASN A 65 -17.71 1.76 3.99
CA ASN A 65 -17.90 1.76 5.43
C ASN A 65 -17.61 0.34 5.95
N LEU A 66 -16.35 -0.05 6.00
CA LEU A 66 -15.93 -1.43 6.17
C LEU A 66 -14.94 -1.65 7.32
N GLY A 67 -14.14 -0.65 7.67
CA GLY A 67 -13.00 -0.79 8.59
C GLY A 67 -11.75 -1.37 7.91
N ASN A 68 -10.61 -1.28 8.59
CA ASN A 68 -9.29 -1.43 7.97
C ASN A 68 -9.10 -2.74 7.18
N CYS A 69 -9.32 -3.91 7.81
CA CYS A 69 -9.14 -5.19 7.13
C CYS A 69 -10.08 -5.36 5.92
N LYS A 70 -11.36 -5.05 6.11
CA LYS A 70 -12.36 -5.22 5.05
C LYS A 70 -12.20 -4.20 3.93
N SER A 71 -11.74 -2.98 4.22
CA SER A 71 -11.46 -1.98 3.19
C SER A 71 -10.26 -2.38 2.34
N PHE A 72 -9.25 -3.06 2.92
CA PHE A 72 -8.17 -3.63 2.15
C PHE A 72 -8.64 -4.78 1.26
N LEU A 73 -9.43 -5.72 1.78
CA LEU A 73 -10.03 -6.80 0.98
C LEU A 73 -10.89 -6.24 -0.16
N PHE A 74 -11.66 -5.19 0.10
CA PHE A 74 -12.44 -4.51 -0.92
C PHE A 74 -11.54 -3.95 -2.03
N ALA A 75 -10.42 -3.33 -1.69
CA ALA A 75 -9.47 -2.82 -2.68
C ALA A 75 -8.82 -3.96 -3.50
N VAL A 76 -8.53 -5.10 -2.87
CA VAL A 76 -8.03 -6.31 -3.56
C VAL A 76 -9.08 -6.85 -4.53
N ASP A 77 -10.32 -7.04 -4.07
CA ASP A 77 -11.42 -7.52 -4.91
C ASP A 77 -11.74 -6.53 -6.04
N TYR A 78 -11.66 -5.23 -5.78
CA TYR A 78 -11.77 -4.21 -6.81
C TYR A 78 -10.71 -4.40 -7.90
N ALA A 79 -9.44 -4.58 -7.51
CA ALA A 79 -8.37 -4.83 -8.47
C ALA A 79 -8.61 -6.08 -9.32
N ILE A 80 -9.02 -7.18 -8.69
CA ILE A 80 -9.30 -8.46 -9.38
C ILE A 80 -10.44 -8.32 -10.38
N ASN A 81 -11.48 -7.56 -10.06
CA ASN A 81 -12.68 -7.44 -10.87
C ASN A 81 -12.60 -6.39 -12.00
N HIS A 82 -11.69 -5.40 -11.88
CA HIS A 82 -11.66 -4.25 -12.80
C HIS A 82 -10.39 -4.16 -13.64
N PHE A 83 -9.33 -4.90 -13.30
CA PHE A 83 -8.08 -4.85 -14.04
C PHE A 83 -7.70 -6.21 -14.61
N ASN A 84 -6.95 -6.21 -15.72
CA ASN A 84 -6.47 -7.44 -16.33
C ASN A 84 -5.39 -8.11 -15.43
N SER A 85 -5.29 -9.43 -15.52
CA SER A 85 -4.38 -10.23 -14.67
C SER A 85 -2.91 -9.81 -14.73
N GLN A 86 -2.45 -9.25 -15.84
CA GLN A 86 -1.07 -8.76 -16.00
C GLN A 86 -0.87 -7.31 -15.57
N GLU A 87 -1.94 -6.58 -15.28
CA GLU A 87 -1.80 -5.21 -14.81
C GLU A 87 -1.23 -5.17 -13.41
N ARG A 88 -0.41 -4.14 -13.18
CA ARG A 88 0.17 -3.87 -11.87
C ARG A 88 -0.69 -2.90 -11.11
N VAL A 89 -0.87 -3.19 -9.82
CA VAL A 89 -1.57 -2.34 -8.86
C VAL A 89 -0.64 -1.99 -7.71
N TYR A 90 -0.75 -0.79 -7.19
CA TYR A 90 -0.05 -0.33 -6.00
C TYR A 90 -1.09 0.06 -4.95
N PHE A 91 -1.09 -0.65 -3.82
CA PHE A 91 -1.91 -0.36 -2.64
C PHE A 91 -1.20 0.66 -1.76
N ILE A 92 -1.93 1.66 -1.27
CA ILE A 92 -1.37 2.79 -0.53
C ILE A 92 -2.29 3.12 0.65
N GLU A 93 -1.70 3.42 1.79
CA GLU A 93 -2.38 3.96 2.96
C GLU A 93 -2.11 5.45 3.12
N ASN A 94 -2.99 6.19 3.83
CA ASN A 94 -2.97 7.66 3.90
C ASN A 94 -2.03 8.23 4.97
N ASP A 95 -1.10 7.46 5.45
CA ASP A 95 -0.15 7.83 6.51
C ASP A 95 1.33 7.81 6.06
N TYR A 96 1.56 7.80 4.74
CA TYR A 96 2.91 7.82 4.15
C TYR A 96 3.16 9.04 3.28
N LEU A 97 4.39 9.57 3.35
CA LEU A 97 4.93 10.50 2.37
C LEU A 97 5.80 9.74 1.37
N HIS A 98 5.51 9.91 0.11
CA HIS A 98 6.26 9.31 -0.98
C HIS A 98 7.38 10.25 -1.46
N LYS A 99 8.49 9.65 -1.90
CA LYS A 99 9.53 10.36 -2.66
C LYS A 99 9.13 10.45 -4.13
N PRO A 100 9.61 11.45 -4.88
CA PRO A 100 9.32 11.58 -6.31
C PRO A 100 9.69 10.33 -7.12
N ASN A 101 9.02 10.15 -8.26
CA ASN A 101 9.24 9.05 -9.22
C ASN A 101 8.81 7.66 -8.70
N VAL A 102 7.67 7.59 -8.04
CA VAL A 102 7.08 6.34 -7.50
C VAL A 102 7.08 5.22 -8.54
N GLU A 103 6.53 5.47 -9.75
CA GLU A 103 6.45 4.47 -10.82
C GLU A 103 7.82 3.93 -11.22
N LYS A 104 8.81 4.80 -11.31
CA LYS A 104 10.17 4.42 -11.73
C LYS A 104 10.88 3.53 -10.73
N TYR A 105 10.64 3.74 -9.43
CA TYR A 105 11.18 2.87 -8.39
C TYR A 105 10.42 1.55 -8.30
N LEU A 106 9.10 1.57 -8.36
CA LEU A 106 8.32 0.34 -8.41
C LEU A 106 8.73 -0.54 -9.61
N GLU A 107 8.91 0.07 -10.79
CA GLU A 107 9.41 -0.63 -11.98
C GLU A 107 10.80 -1.22 -11.76
N ASP A 108 11.71 -0.48 -11.11
CA ASP A 108 13.05 -0.97 -10.76
C ASP A 108 12.99 -2.19 -9.83
N GLY A 109 12.11 -2.17 -8.83
CA GLY A 109 11.87 -3.30 -7.95
C GLY A 109 11.34 -4.53 -8.69
N PHE A 110 10.35 -4.37 -9.57
CA PHE A 110 9.86 -5.48 -10.40
C PHE A 110 10.92 -6.04 -11.35
N ASN A 111 11.82 -5.21 -11.86
CA ASN A 111 12.92 -5.64 -12.74
C ASN A 111 13.98 -6.49 -12.02
N THR A 112 13.96 -6.57 -10.69
CA THR A 112 14.77 -7.53 -9.93
C THR A 112 14.19 -8.95 -9.94
N GLY A 113 12.99 -9.13 -10.51
CA GLY A 113 12.24 -10.39 -10.49
C GLY A 113 11.27 -10.50 -9.30
N ALA A 114 11.14 -9.46 -8.48
CA ALA A 114 10.22 -9.46 -7.36
C ALA A 114 8.76 -9.50 -7.82
N HIS A 115 7.92 -10.27 -7.14
CA HIS A 115 6.49 -10.37 -7.39
C HIS A 115 5.67 -9.35 -6.59
N PHE A 116 6.22 -8.94 -5.46
CA PHE A 116 5.69 -7.89 -4.59
C PHE A 116 6.80 -6.87 -4.33
N VAL A 117 6.48 -5.59 -4.43
CA VAL A 117 7.44 -4.50 -4.27
C VAL A 117 6.84 -3.45 -3.34
N SER A 118 7.53 -3.11 -2.26
CA SER A 118 7.14 -2.03 -1.38
C SER A 118 8.15 -0.90 -1.42
N LEU A 119 7.66 0.35 -1.35
CA LEU A 119 8.50 1.53 -1.14
C LEU A 119 8.59 1.92 0.33
N TYR A 120 7.93 1.15 1.20
CA TYR A 120 8.02 1.32 2.64
C TYR A 120 9.40 0.92 3.15
N ASP A 121 10.04 1.83 3.87
CA ASP A 121 11.28 1.56 4.58
C ASP A 121 11.30 2.37 5.88
N HIS A 122 11.44 1.68 7.00
CA HIS A 122 11.38 2.30 8.33
C HIS A 122 12.69 2.08 9.09
N PRO A 123 13.19 3.10 9.83
CA PRO A 123 14.43 2.98 10.62
C PRO A 123 14.46 1.81 11.60
N ALA A 124 13.32 1.40 12.15
CA ALA A 124 13.20 0.24 13.03
C ALA A 124 13.69 -1.07 12.38
N LEU A 125 13.61 -1.18 11.05
CA LEU A 125 14.10 -2.36 10.32
C LEU A 125 15.63 -2.48 10.27
N TYR A 126 16.35 -1.46 10.78
CA TYR A 126 17.81 -1.42 10.91
C TYR A 126 18.26 -1.46 12.37
N ASN A 127 17.32 -1.72 13.30
CA ASN A 127 17.55 -1.68 14.72
C ASN A 127 17.41 -3.08 15.33
N ASP A 128 18.51 -3.61 15.86
CA ASP A 128 18.54 -4.94 16.49
C ASP A 128 17.65 -5.05 17.75
N VAL A 129 17.27 -3.93 18.36
CA VAL A 129 16.40 -3.91 19.54
C VAL A 129 14.96 -4.27 19.16
N GLU A 130 14.45 -3.72 18.05
CA GLU A 130 13.07 -3.96 17.59
C GLU A 130 12.96 -5.23 16.74
N HIS A 131 14.00 -5.53 15.96
CA HIS A 131 14.04 -6.67 15.04
C HIS A 131 15.34 -7.49 15.15
N PRO A 132 15.64 -8.10 16.33
CA PRO A 132 16.94 -8.73 16.60
C PRO A 132 17.27 -9.92 15.70
N TYR A 133 16.28 -10.49 15.03
CA TYR A 133 16.45 -11.67 14.16
C TYR A 133 16.15 -11.39 12.69
N LEU A 134 16.00 -10.11 12.32
CA LEU A 134 15.71 -9.75 10.93
C LEU A 134 16.97 -9.92 10.06
N LEU A 135 16.98 -10.99 9.27
CA LEU A 135 17.97 -11.22 8.23
C LEU A 135 17.36 -10.83 6.89
N SER A 136 18.03 -9.94 6.16
CA SER A 136 17.57 -9.48 4.86
C SER A 136 18.59 -9.71 3.76
N LYS A 137 18.15 -10.29 2.66
CA LYS A 137 18.94 -10.35 1.43
C LYS A 137 18.84 -9.03 0.68
N ILE A 138 19.98 -8.49 0.28
CA ILE A 138 20.04 -7.32 -0.60
C ILE A 138 20.07 -7.76 -2.06
N VAL A 139 19.24 -7.13 -2.88
CA VAL A 139 19.15 -7.35 -4.32
C VAL A 139 19.46 -6.04 -5.04
N LEU A 140 20.31 -6.11 -6.05
CA LEU A 140 20.70 -4.95 -6.84
C LEU A 140 19.66 -4.67 -7.93
N GLY A 141 19.00 -3.51 -7.87
CA GLY A 141 18.25 -2.92 -8.96
C GLY A 141 19.13 -2.03 -9.84
N LYS A 142 18.57 -1.46 -10.91
CA LYS A 142 19.27 -0.51 -11.77
C LYS A 142 19.35 0.90 -11.16
N LYS A 143 18.44 1.21 -10.24
CA LYS A 143 18.31 2.55 -9.64
C LYS A 143 18.52 2.54 -8.14
N SER A 144 18.30 1.39 -7.49
CA SER A 144 18.33 1.27 -6.04
C SER A 144 18.80 -0.10 -5.59
N TYR A 145 19.24 -0.18 -4.33
CA TYR A 145 19.37 -1.44 -3.63
C TYR A 145 18.04 -1.80 -3.00
N TRP A 146 17.63 -3.04 -3.16
CA TRP A 146 16.39 -3.58 -2.64
C TRP A 146 16.67 -4.57 -1.54
N ARG A 147 15.82 -4.61 -0.54
CA ARG A 147 15.89 -5.57 0.55
C ARG A 147 14.69 -6.52 0.48
N VAL A 148 14.95 -7.82 0.62
CA VAL A 148 13.88 -8.79 0.85
C VAL A 148 13.40 -8.63 2.28
N THR A 149 12.09 -8.41 2.46
CA THR A 149 11.47 -8.16 3.77
C THR A 149 10.01 -8.61 3.76
N PRO A 150 9.46 -9.09 4.88
CA PRO A 150 8.02 -9.30 5.03
C PRO A 150 7.26 -8.02 5.47
N TYR A 151 7.95 -6.93 5.74
CA TYR A 151 7.36 -5.70 6.25
C TYR A 151 6.99 -4.76 5.11
N THR A 152 5.69 -4.52 4.92
CA THR A 152 5.15 -3.63 3.88
C THR A 152 4.17 -2.59 4.42
N CYS A 153 3.67 -2.81 5.64
CA CYS A 153 2.56 -2.04 6.22
C CYS A 153 1.40 -1.90 5.23
N MET A 154 1.05 -2.98 4.55
CA MET A 154 0.02 -3.06 3.51
C MET A 154 0.16 -2.04 2.36
N THR A 155 1.35 -1.42 2.24
CA THR A 155 1.70 -0.49 1.16
C THR A 155 2.69 -1.18 0.21
N PHE A 156 2.17 -1.79 -0.85
CA PHE A 156 2.94 -2.58 -1.80
C PHE A 156 2.31 -2.63 -3.20
N ALA A 157 3.14 -2.88 -4.20
CA ALA A 157 2.73 -3.12 -5.57
C ALA A 157 2.87 -4.60 -5.95
N THR A 158 1.96 -5.09 -6.78
CA THR A 158 1.99 -6.44 -7.34
C THR A 158 1.19 -6.50 -8.65
N THR A 159 1.10 -7.66 -9.29
CA THR A 159 0.18 -7.90 -10.41
C THR A 159 -1.16 -8.45 -9.91
N VAL A 160 -2.23 -8.19 -10.65
CA VAL A 160 -3.56 -8.77 -10.35
C VAL A 160 -3.50 -10.30 -10.33
N ARG A 161 -2.71 -10.91 -11.21
CA ARG A 161 -2.48 -12.37 -11.21
C ARG A 161 -1.97 -12.87 -9.86
N ARG A 162 -1.06 -12.13 -9.20
CA ARG A 162 -0.52 -12.52 -7.89
C ARG A 162 -1.55 -12.34 -6.78
N LEU A 163 -2.42 -11.34 -6.88
CA LEU A 163 -3.54 -11.20 -5.95
C LEU A 163 -4.49 -12.41 -6.03
N ILE A 164 -4.84 -12.84 -7.24
CA ILE A 164 -5.68 -14.03 -7.45
C ILE A 164 -4.99 -15.27 -6.88
N MET A 165 -3.71 -15.46 -7.17
CA MET A 165 -2.93 -16.63 -6.73
C MET A 165 -2.84 -16.76 -5.21
N HIS A 166 -2.70 -15.64 -4.50
CA HIS A 166 -2.52 -15.61 -3.04
C HIS A 166 -3.76 -15.11 -2.29
N ARG A 167 -4.96 -15.12 -2.95
CA ARG A 167 -6.17 -14.54 -2.39
C ARG A 167 -6.55 -15.14 -1.03
N ASP A 168 -6.40 -16.44 -0.85
CA ASP A 168 -6.74 -17.12 0.40
C ASP A 168 -5.82 -16.66 1.56
N LEU A 169 -4.53 -16.51 1.32
CA LEU A 169 -3.58 -15.98 2.30
C LEU A 169 -3.88 -14.50 2.65
N ILE A 170 -4.32 -13.72 1.67
CA ILE A 170 -4.74 -12.33 1.90
C ILE A 170 -5.98 -12.27 2.78
N ILE A 171 -6.97 -13.13 2.52
CA ILE A 171 -8.18 -13.24 3.35
C ILE A 171 -7.82 -13.65 4.77
N GLU A 172 -6.96 -14.65 4.94
CA GLU A 172 -6.49 -15.11 6.25
C GLU A 172 -5.80 -13.99 7.03
N ALA A 173 -4.89 -13.24 6.38
CA ALA A 173 -4.22 -12.09 6.98
C ALA A 173 -5.18 -10.98 7.42
N CYS A 174 -6.33 -10.85 6.76
CA CYS A 174 -7.39 -9.89 7.06
C CYS A 174 -8.48 -10.43 8.00
N ASN A 175 -8.41 -11.69 8.41
CA ASN A 175 -9.35 -12.29 9.36
C ASN A 175 -9.03 -11.88 10.81
N GLN A 176 -8.79 -10.58 11.01
CA GLN A 176 -8.47 -9.95 12.29
C GLN A 176 -9.41 -8.77 12.52
N PRO A 177 -9.70 -8.40 13.77
CA PRO A 177 -10.65 -7.33 14.05
C PRO A 177 -10.14 -5.95 13.67
N GLU A 178 -8.83 -5.69 13.72
CA GLU A 178 -8.31 -4.32 13.63
C GLU A 178 -7.42 -4.07 12.40
N THR A 179 -6.34 -4.83 12.24
CA THR A 179 -5.34 -4.59 11.19
C THR A 179 -4.92 -5.88 10.50
N PRO A 180 -4.69 -5.86 9.18
CA PRO A 180 -4.12 -7.00 8.46
C PRO A 180 -2.76 -7.41 9.04
N LEU A 181 -2.48 -8.71 9.04
CA LEU A 181 -1.20 -9.28 9.48
C LEU A 181 -0.22 -9.33 8.29
N ASP A 182 0.36 -8.19 7.90
CA ASP A 182 1.24 -8.10 6.73
C ASP A 182 2.48 -8.99 6.83
N VAL A 183 3.13 -9.03 7.98
CA VAL A 183 4.32 -9.86 8.21
C VAL A 183 4.01 -11.35 8.04
N ALA A 184 2.88 -11.82 8.59
CA ALA A 184 2.44 -13.21 8.43
C ALA A 184 2.11 -13.50 6.96
N LEU A 185 1.39 -12.60 6.28
CA LEU A 185 1.05 -12.71 4.87
C LEU A 185 2.31 -12.90 4.01
N PHE A 186 3.28 -12.00 4.13
CA PHE A 186 4.46 -12.03 3.27
C PHE A 186 5.44 -13.15 3.63
N ASN A 187 5.51 -13.59 4.89
CA ASN A 187 6.23 -14.80 5.26
C ASN A 187 5.60 -16.04 4.62
N ASN A 188 4.27 -16.17 4.62
CA ASN A 188 3.57 -17.29 4.00
C ASN A 188 3.72 -17.27 2.47
N ILE A 189 3.62 -16.11 1.83
CA ILE A 189 3.86 -15.96 0.38
C ILE A 189 5.28 -16.36 -0.02
N GLN A 190 6.29 -16.07 0.80
CA GLN A 190 7.69 -16.44 0.50
C GLN A 190 7.96 -17.95 0.60
N GLN A 191 7.08 -18.71 1.23
CA GLN A 191 7.19 -20.16 1.37
C GLN A 191 6.47 -20.94 0.24
N THR A 192 5.65 -20.27 -0.58
CA THR A 192 4.89 -20.83 -1.71
C THR A 192 5.55 -20.54 -3.04
#